data_158c6ef05185dfc7307b55b4ba819d1e
#
_entry.id   158c6ef05185dfc7307b55b4ba819d1e
#
_cell.length_a   1.000
_cell.length_b   1.000
_cell.length_c   1.000
_cell.angle_alpha   90.00
_cell.angle_beta   90.00
_cell.angle_gamma   90.00
#
_symmetry.space_group_name_H-M   'P 1'
#
loop_
_entity.id
_entity.type
_entity.pdbx_description
1 polymer ?
#
loop_
_entity_poly.entity_id
_entity_poly.type
_entity_poly.pdbx_seq_one_letter_code
_entity_poly.pdbx_strand_id
1 'polypeptide(L)'
;MTKLRIKVVKKGNAYDLYGQDLPLQFKENRMTPECDQFELGQEFEVDNLDCPPGFCSWALADIQRDMSHIFFRGNYPWVAQKGATLVCCTDGFRPVFFKIERIED
;
A
#
# COMPACT_ATOMS: atom_id res chain seq x y z
N MET A 1 -18.84 -10.63 -10.02
CA MET A 1 -17.42 -10.97 -10.15
C MET A 1 -16.62 -10.21 -9.10
N THR A 2 -15.68 -10.89 -8.44
CA THR A 2 -14.94 -10.28 -7.35
C THR A 2 -13.79 -9.44 -7.88
N LYS A 3 -13.63 -8.26 -7.36
CA LYS A 3 -12.50 -7.37 -7.62
C LYS A 3 -11.99 -6.80 -6.31
N LEU A 4 -10.78 -6.30 -6.33
CA LEU A 4 -10.24 -5.53 -5.22
C LEU A 4 -10.06 -4.08 -5.64
N ARG A 5 -10.30 -3.17 -4.70
CA ARG A 5 -9.88 -1.77 -4.81
C ARG A 5 -8.77 -1.54 -3.81
N ILE A 6 -7.65 -1.00 -4.28
CA ILE A 6 -6.53 -0.62 -3.44
C ILE A 6 -6.44 0.90 -3.50
N LYS A 7 -6.50 1.54 -2.34
CA LYS A 7 -6.43 3.00 -2.25
C LYS A 7 -5.25 3.41 -1.38
N VAL A 8 -4.48 4.38 -1.84
CA VAL A 8 -3.40 4.99 -1.06
C VAL A 8 -4.03 5.92 -0.04
N VAL A 9 -3.99 5.54 1.23
CA VAL A 9 -4.65 6.31 2.30
C VAL A 9 -3.70 7.17 3.11
N LYS A 10 -2.40 6.85 3.09
CA LYS A 10 -1.38 7.63 3.78
C LYS A 10 -0.01 7.35 3.20
N LYS A 11 0.86 8.35 3.23
CA LYS A 11 2.28 8.20 2.87
C LYS A 11 3.13 8.62 4.07
N GLY A 12 4.05 7.76 4.49
CA GLY A 12 4.97 8.09 5.56
C GLY A 12 6.08 8.99 5.07
N ASN A 13 6.46 9.96 5.90
CA ASN A 13 7.57 10.87 5.63
C ASN A 13 8.74 10.48 6.51
N ALA A 14 9.91 10.28 5.90
CA ALA A 14 11.09 9.79 6.62
C ALA A 14 11.51 10.74 7.75
N TYR A 15 11.43 12.06 7.53
CA TYR A 15 11.77 13.03 8.58
C TYR A 15 10.79 13.00 9.73
N ASP A 16 9.50 12.82 9.44
CA ASP A 16 8.47 12.72 10.49
C ASP A 16 8.67 11.46 11.33
N LEU A 17 9.10 10.37 10.70
CA LEU A 17 9.29 9.10 11.38
C LEU A 17 10.58 9.03 12.19
N TYR A 18 11.67 9.61 11.69
CA TYR A 18 13.00 9.43 12.26
C TYR A 18 13.73 10.71 12.61
N GLY A 19 13.16 11.88 12.35
CA GLY A 19 13.84 13.16 12.56
C GLY A 19 14.86 13.45 11.46
N GLN A 20 15.80 14.34 11.75
CA GLN A 20 16.76 14.81 10.76
C GLN A 20 17.99 13.90 10.61
N ASP A 21 18.23 13.03 11.59
CA ASP A 21 19.40 12.15 11.61
C ASP A 21 19.11 10.83 10.92
N LEU A 22 18.86 10.89 9.63
CA LEU A 22 18.57 9.70 8.83
C LEU A 22 19.85 9.10 8.27
N PRO A 23 19.94 7.76 8.17
CA PRO A 23 21.05 7.11 7.49
C PRO A 23 20.96 7.20 5.97
N LEU A 24 19.99 7.94 5.42
CA LEU A 24 19.80 8.13 3.99
C LEU A 24 20.36 9.48 3.55
N GLN A 25 20.88 9.49 2.32
CA GLN A 25 21.39 10.70 1.70
C GLN A 25 20.49 11.07 0.54
N PHE A 26 19.39 11.76 0.85
CA PHE A 26 18.37 12.09 -0.14
C PHE A 26 18.93 12.84 -1.35
N LYS A 27 19.82 13.81 -1.10
CA LYS A 27 20.36 14.65 -2.18
C LYS A 27 21.23 13.86 -3.15
N GLU A 28 22.11 13.00 -2.63
CA GLU A 28 23.04 12.24 -3.47
C GLU A 28 22.36 11.13 -4.26
N ASN A 29 21.41 10.47 -3.63
CA ASN A 29 20.70 9.33 -4.21
C ASN A 29 19.41 9.75 -4.90
N ARG A 30 19.08 11.01 -4.95
CA ARG A 30 17.84 11.55 -5.52
C ARG A 30 16.60 10.96 -4.90
N MET A 31 16.69 10.52 -3.66
CA MET A 31 15.54 10.03 -2.92
C MET A 31 14.75 11.20 -2.35
N THR A 32 13.45 11.00 -2.24
CA THR A 32 12.55 11.98 -1.61
C THR A 32 12.17 11.51 -0.23
N PRO A 33 11.79 12.42 0.69
CA PRO A 33 11.34 12.00 2.03
C PRO A 33 10.08 11.15 2.04
N GLU A 34 9.27 11.22 0.98
CA GLU A 34 8.11 10.37 0.77
C GLU A 34 8.27 9.59 -0.52
N CYS A 35 7.62 8.43 -0.60
CA CYS A 35 7.67 7.61 -1.80
C CYS A 35 7.05 8.37 -2.98
N ASP A 36 7.77 8.43 -4.11
CA ASP A 36 7.32 9.12 -5.31
C ASP A 36 6.58 8.20 -6.29
N GLN A 37 6.41 6.92 -5.95
CA GLN A 37 5.72 5.95 -6.80
C GLN A 37 4.20 6.03 -6.68
N PHE A 38 3.70 6.65 -5.62
CA PHE A 38 2.27 6.75 -5.35
C PHE A 38 1.87 8.16 -4.95
N GLU A 39 0.62 8.50 -5.25
CA GLU A 39 0.01 9.75 -4.79
C GLU A 39 -1.08 9.45 -3.77
N LEU A 40 -1.22 10.32 -2.78
CA LEU A 40 -2.27 10.20 -1.77
C LEU A 40 -3.65 10.21 -2.45
N GLY A 41 -4.49 9.25 -2.08
CA GLY A 41 -5.82 9.12 -2.67
C GLY A 41 -5.89 8.33 -3.96
N GLN A 42 -4.75 7.94 -4.51
CA GLN A 42 -4.70 7.14 -5.74
C GLN A 42 -5.39 5.79 -5.54
N GLU A 43 -6.17 5.35 -6.54
CA GLU A 43 -6.90 4.09 -6.46
C GLU A 43 -6.52 3.18 -7.62
N PHE A 44 -6.54 1.88 -7.33
CA PHE A 44 -6.28 0.83 -8.31
C PHE A 44 -7.35 -0.24 -8.20
N GLU A 45 -7.80 -0.78 -9.33
CA GLU A 45 -8.67 -1.95 -9.35
C GLU A 45 -7.87 -3.17 -9.79
N VAL A 46 -8.10 -4.30 -9.11
CA VAL A 46 -7.40 -5.54 -9.36
C VAL A 46 -8.43 -6.65 -9.61
N ASP A 47 -8.36 -7.28 -10.78
CA ASP A 47 -9.34 -8.30 -11.15
C ASP A 47 -8.93 -9.70 -10.69
N ASN A 48 -7.72 -10.14 -10.97
CA ASN A 48 -7.26 -11.51 -10.71
C ASN A 48 -5.98 -11.56 -9.89
N LEU A 49 -5.84 -10.68 -8.90
CA LEU A 49 -4.64 -10.57 -8.08
C LEU A 49 -3.38 -10.22 -8.89
N ASP A 50 -3.57 -9.71 -10.11
CA ASP A 50 -2.50 -9.25 -10.96
C ASP A 50 -2.03 -7.87 -10.50
N CYS A 51 -0.81 -7.51 -10.88
CA CYS A 51 -0.30 -6.17 -10.60
C CYS A 51 -1.00 -5.17 -11.52
N PRO A 52 -1.76 -4.21 -10.97
CA PRO A 52 -2.39 -3.20 -11.82
C PRO A 52 -1.35 -2.27 -12.44
N PRO A 53 -1.65 -1.69 -13.61
CA PRO A 53 -0.72 -0.76 -14.25
C PRO A 53 -0.34 0.39 -13.33
N GLY A 54 0.94 0.71 -13.29
CA GLY A 54 1.46 1.81 -12.48
C GLY A 54 1.67 1.50 -11.00
N PHE A 55 1.42 0.27 -10.58
CA PHE A 55 1.62 -0.14 -9.18
C PHE A 55 3.06 -0.61 -8.97
N CYS A 56 3.65 -0.22 -7.85
CA CYS A 56 5.00 -0.63 -7.49
C CYS A 56 5.04 -2.14 -7.20
N SER A 57 5.93 -2.86 -7.89
CA SER A 57 6.03 -4.32 -7.72
C SER A 57 6.51 -4.72 -6.32
N TRP A 58 7.32 -3.89 -5.66
CA TRP A 58 7.75 -4.15 -4.30
C TRP A 58 6.57 -4.08 -3.34
N ALA A 59 5.76 -3.00 -3.46
CA ALA A 59 4.56 -2.87 -2.65
C ALA A 59 3.59 -4.02 -2.89
N LEU A 60 3.44 -4.45 -4.15
CA LEU A 60 2.57 -5.58 -4.47
C LEU A 60 3.02 -6.85 -3.75
N ALA A 61 4.32 -7.13 -3.77
CA ALA A 61 4.87 -8.30 -3.08
C ALA A 61 4.57 -8.24 -1.57
N ASP A 62 4.68 -7.05 -0.98
CA ASP A 62 4.45 -6.86 0.45
C ASP A 62 3.00 -7.10 0.85
N ILE A 63 2.04 -6.71 0.01
CA ILE A 63 0.62 -6.77 0.37
C ILE A 63 -0.10 -7.97 -0.24
N GLN A 64 0.60 -8.82 -0.99
CA GLN A 64 0.00 -9.94 -1.72
C GLN A 64 -0.76 -10.91 -0.80
N ARG A 65 -0.24 -11.19 0.37
CA ARG A 65 -0.90 -12.06 1.34
C ARG A 65 -2.29 -11.53 1.72
N ASP A 66 -2.35 -10.25 2.04
CA ASP A 66 -3.61 -9.62 2.45
C ASP A 66 -4.57 -9.48 1.27
N MET A 67 -4.05 -9.16 0.08
CA MET A 67 -4.86 -9.14 -1.14
C MET A 67 -5.53 -10.49 -1.37
N SER A 68 -4.77 -11.58 -1.26
CA SER A 68 -5.29 -12.94 -1.47
C SER A 68 -6.37 -13.27 -0.46
N HIS A 69 -6.14 -12.95 0.80
CA HIS A 69 -7.10 -13.24 1.88
C HIS A 69 -8.43 -12.53 1.64
N ILE A 70 -8.38 -11.24 1.33
CA ILE A 70 -9.58 -10.45 1.07
C ILE A 70 -10.27 -10.90 -0.23
N PHE A 71 -9.50 -11.17 -1.27
CA PHE A 71 -10.04 -11.63 -2.57
C PHE A 71 -10.84 -12.92 -2.42
N PHE A 72 -10.32 -13.88 -1.63
CA PHE A 72 -10.96 -15.18 -1.41
C PHE A 72 -11.94 -15.17 -0.23
N ARG A 73 -12.56 -14.00 0.03
CA ARG A 73 -13.65 -13.79 0.99
C ARG A 73 -13.25 -13.90 2.45
N GLY A 74 -11.96 -13.71 2.73
CA GLY A 74 -11.49 -13.62 4.09
C GLY A 74 -11.88 -12.31 4.76
N ASN A 75 -11.94 -12.33 6.08
CA ASN A 75 -12.15 -11.16 6.90
C ASN A 75 -11.22 -11.26 8.10
N TYR A 76 -10.82 -10.09 8.63
CA TYR A 76 -10.02 -10.05 9.84
C TYR A 76 -10.91 -9.67 11.02
N PRO A 77 -10.83 -10.41 12.15
CA PRO A 77 -11.71 -10.13 13.31
C PRO A 77 -11.51 -8.73 13.90
N TRP A 78 -10.32 -8.15 13.73
CA TRP A 78 -10.00 -6.82 14.27
C TRP A 78 -10.36 -5.68 13.32
N VAL A 79 -10.86 -5.97 12.12
CA VAL A 79 -11.27 -4.93 11.16
C VAL A 79 -12.79 -4.86 11.13
N ALA A 80 -13.33 -3.68 11.46
CA ALA A 80 -14.78 -3.51 11.55
C ALA A 80 -15.49 -3.70 10.21
N GLN A 81 -14.87 -3.20 9.13
CA GLN A 81 -15.44 -3.34 7.79
C GLN A 81 -15.15 -4.73 7.24
N LYS A 82 -16.19 -5.47 6.86
CA LYS A 82 -16.03 -6.78 6.22
C LYS A 82 -15.43 -6.62 4.82
N GLY A 83 -14.55 -7.54 4.45
CA GLY A 83 -13.92 -7.53 3.13
C GLY A 83 -12.94 -6.39 2.91
N ALA A 84 -12.35 -5.86 3.98
CA ALA A 84 -11.40 -4.76 3.90
C ALA A 84 -10.30 -4.90 4.94
N THR A 85 -9.16 -4.29 4.69
CA THR A 85 -8.08 -4.16 5.66
C THR A 85 -7.16 -3.01 5.29
N LEU A 86 -6.30 -2.63 6.22
CA LEU A 86 -5.24 -1.66 5.99
C LEU A 86 -3.91 -2.38 6.00
N VAL A 87 -3.05 -2.05 5.06
CA VAL A 87 -1.72 -2.65 4.91
C VAL A 87 -0.72 -1.57 4.56
N CYS A 88 0.56 -1.90 4.58
CA CYS A 88 1.58 -0.97 4.11
C CYS A 88 2.72 -1.74 3.43
N CYS A 89 3.47 -1.03 2.58
CA CYS A 89 4.70 -1.59 2.03
C CYS A 89 5.78 -1.65 3.12
N THR A 90 6.84 -2.42 2.86
CA THR A 90 7.91 -2.64 3.83
C THR A 90 9.05 -1.63 3.76
N ASP A 91 8.88 -0.53 3.01
CA ASP A 91 9.88 0.54 3.02
C ASP A 91 9.86 1.22 4.39
N GLY A 92 10.87 0.96 5.20
CA GLY A 92 10.94 1.49 6.57
C GLY A 92 11.16 2.98 6.64
N PHE A 93 11.60 3.63 5.54
CA PHE A 93 11.84 5.07 5.51
C PHE A 93 10.67 5.85 4.94
N ARG A 94 10.02 5.30 3.92
CA ARG A 94 8.96 5.99 3.17
C ARG A 94 7.77 5.05 2.97
N PRO A 95 7.16 4.54 4.06
CA PRO A 95 6.09 3.58 3.90
C PRO A 95 4.86 4.20 3.23
N VAL A 96 4.20 3.43 2.39
CA VAL A 96 2.92 3.80 1.79
C VAL A 96 1.86 2.88 2.37
N PHE A 97 0.77 3.47 2.83
CA PHE A 97 -0.32 2.76 3.49
C PHE A 97 -1.50 2.64 2.54
N PHE A 98 -2.04 1.45 2.43
CA PHE A 98 -3.12 1.14 1.51
C PHE A 98 -4.33 0.59 2.25
N LYS A 99 -5.50 0.93 1.75
CA LYS A 99 -6.73 0.24 2.10
C LYS A 99 -7.06 -0.73 0.96
N ILE A 100 -7.25 -1.99 1.31
CA ILE A 100 -7.70 -3.01 0.36
C ILE A 100 -9.15 -3.32 0.70
N GLU A 101 -10.03 -3.27 -0.30
CA GLU A 101 -11.42 -3.68 -0.10
C GLU A 101 -11.93 -4.49 -1.28
N ARG A 102 -12.74 -5.49 -0.94
CA ARG A 102 -13.39 -6.36 -1.91
C ARG A 102 -14.62 -5.65 -2.46
N ILE A 103 -14.70 -5.61 -3.78
CA ILE A 103 -15.84 -5.06 -4.51
C ILE A 103 -16.51 -6.21 -5.23
N GLU A 104 -17.81 -6.34 -5.09
CA GLU A 104 -18.56 -7.39 -5.76
C GLU A 104 -19.71 -6.80 -6.55
N ASP A 105 -19.88 -7.31 -7.75
CA ASP A 105 -20.98 -6.93 -8.62
C ASP A 105 -22.21 -7.79 -8.32
#